data_418a73722a79a26d73e5a1585f44f959
#
_entry.id   418a73722a79a26d73e5a1585f44f959
#
_cell.length_a   1.000
_cell.length_b   1.000
_cell.length_c   1.000
_cell.angle_alpha   90.00
_cell.angle_beta   90.00
_cell.angle_gamma   90.00
#
_symmetry.space_group_name_H-M   'P 1'
#
loop_
_entity.id
_entity.type
_entity.pdbx_description
1 polymer ?
#
loop_
_entity_poly.entity_id
_entity_poly.type
_entity_poly.pdbx_seq_one_letter_code
_entity_poly.pdbx_strand_id
1 'polypeptide(L)'
;MARRVLTSAPLTIPAGFLIAGMAVATLIGAALASWAAGPISERIEEKNIPVARVVAGACLLYAIGLGLAWGLGVWSTGTARENGMLLFALISGFAFGIYDSLGLELVMDSLPDPRRAGHDLGIYALANSAGLALAAIIGALLVNAFEHSFGYYLLFPSAIVMVLLAGIVTLTTKSAE
;
A
#
# COMPACT_ATOMS: atom_id res chain seq x y z
N MET A 1 -18.28 -27.09 -10.92
CA MET A 1 -17.27 -26.84 -11.98
C MET A 1 -16.23 -25.77 -11.58
N ALA A 2 -16.57 -24.81 -10.72
CA ALA A 2 -15.63 -23.78 -10.23
C ALA A 2 -14.49 -24.30 -9.32
N ARG A 3 -14.64 -25.45 -8.68
CA ARG A 3 -13.65 -26.05 -7.76
C ARG A 3 -12.34 -26.51 -8.43
N ARG A 4 -12.31 -26.69 -9.75
CA ARG A 4 -11.14 -27.18 -10.50
C ARG A 4 -10.20 -26.08 -11.01
N VAL A 5 -10.64 -24.83 -11.02
CA VAL A 5 -9.82 -23.70 -11.54
C VAL A 5 -8.86 -23.19 -10.47
N LEU A 6 -9.13 -23.48 -9.20
CA LEU A 6 -8.33 -23.01 -8.05
C LEU A 6 -7.22 -24.00 -7.62
N THR A 7 -7.18 -25.19 -8.18
CA THR A 7 -6.10 -26.14 -7.93
C THR A 7 -4.92 -25.82 -8.84
N SER A 8 -4.09 -24.89 -8.35
CA SER A 8 -2.63 -24.93 -8.55
C SER A 8 -2.17 -25.28 -9.97
N ALA A 9 -2.24 -24.34 -10.89
CA ALA A 9 -1.16 -24.33 -11.88
C ALA A 9 0.15 -24.17 -11.06
N PRO A 10 1.12 -25.10 -11.17
CA PRO A 10 2.36 -25.00 -10.42
C PRO A 10 3.00 -23.65 -10.74
N LEU A 11 3.53 -22.97 -9.72
CA LEU A 11 4.37 -21.79 -9.93
C LEU A 11 5.55 -22.25 -10.79
N THR A 12 5.86 -21.50 -11.83
CA THR A 12 7.03 -21.77 -12.68
C THR A 12 8.32 -21.45 -11.92
N ILE A 13 8.22 -20.50 -10.96
CA ILE A 13 9.31 -20.11 -10.06
C ILE A 13 9.01 -20.67 -8.67
N PRO A 14 9.99 -21.26 -7.96
CA PRO A 14 9.82 -21.66 -6.56
C PRO A 14 9.32 -20.50 -5.70
N ALA A 15 8.36 -20.75 -4.82
CA ALA A 15 7.68 -19.71 -4.03
C ALA A 15 8.66 -18.79 -3.25
N GLY A 16 9.76 -19.35 -2.75
CA GLY A 16 10.79 -18.57 -2.05
C GLY A 16 11.47 -17.53 -2.95
N PHE A 17 11.77 -17.88 -4.20
CA PHE A 17 12.35 -16.93 -5.15
C PHE A 17 11.34 -15.86 -5.58
N LEU A 18 10.07 -16.21 -5.72
CA LEU A 18 9.02 -15.23 -6.01
C LEU A 18 8.88 -14.21 -4.87
N ILE A 19 8.85 -14.69 -3.61
CA ILE A 19 8.79 -13.82 -2.43
C ILE A 19 10.01 -12.90 -2.36
N ALA A 20 11.22 -13.45 -2.58
CA ALA A 20 12.45 -12.66 -2.61
C ALA A 20 12.42 -11.63 -3.75
N GLY A 21 11.97 -12.02 -4.93
CA GLY A 21 11.78 -11.11 -6.08
C GLY A 21 10.79 -9.98 -5.78
N MET A 22 9.67 -10.29 -5.13
CA MET A 22 8.71 -9.27 -4.69
C MET A 22 9.32 -8.31 -3.67
N ALA A 23 10.09 -8.79 -2.69
CA ALA A 23 10.78 -7.94 -1.73
C ALA A 23 11.76 -6.98 -2.41
N VAL A 24 12.56 -7.48 -3.35
CA VAL A 24 13.48 -6.65 -4.15
C VAL A 24 12.71 -5.64 -5.00
N ALA A 25 11.63 -6.05 -5.67
CA ALA A 25 10.80 -5.15 -6.46
C ALA A 25 10.18 -4.03 -5.60
N THR A 26 9.70 -4.35 -4.39
CA THR A 26 9.19 -3.36 -3.43
C THR A 26 10.28 -2.37 -3.02
N LEU A 27 11.50 -2.84 -2.72
CA LEU A 27 12.63 -1.96 -2.38
C LEU A 27 13.01 -1.04 -3.54
N ILE A 28 13.02 -1.56 -4.77
CA ILE A 28 13.28 -0.76 -5.97
C ILE A 28 12.18 0.31 -6.13
N GLY A 29 10.92 -0.07 -5.97
CA GLY A 29 9.79 0.87 -6.00
C GLY A 29 9.93 1.97 -4.97
N ALA A 30 10.24 1.64 -3.72
CA ALA A 30 10.45 2.60 -2.64
C ALA A 30 11.66 3.53 -2.90
N ALA A 31 12.76 3.00 -3.42
CA ALA A 31 13.93 3.79 -3.80
C ALA A 31 13.62 4.79 -4.92
N LEU A 32 12.86 4.36 -5.93
CA LEU A 32 12.38 5.24 -7.01
C LEU A 32 11.44 6.33 -6.46
N ALA A 33 10.58 5.99 -5.50
CA ALA A 33 9.70 6.95 -4.84
C ALA A 33 10.49 8.00 -4.06
N SER A 34 11.50 7.58 -3.29
CA SER A 34 12.37 8.50 -2.54
C SER A 34 13.13 9.45 -3.46
N TRP A 35 13.60 8.93 -4.62
CA TRP A 35 14.23 9.78 -5.63
C TRP A 35 13.23 10.76 -6.28
N ALA A 36 12.00 10.31 -6.52
CA ALA A 36 10.94 11.13 -7.12
C ALA A 36 10.33 12.14 -6.12
N ALA A 37 10.44 11.90 -4.82
CA ALA A 37 9.84 12.75 -3.78
C ALA A 37 10.36 14.19 -3.85
N GLY A 38 11.68 14.43 -4.06
CA GLY A 38 12.24 15.76 -4.18
C GLY A 38 11.60 16.58 -5.30
N PRO A 39 11.66 16.14 -6.58
CA PRO A 39 10.99 16.84 -7.68
C PRO A 39 9.47 16.98 -7.51
N ILE A 40 8.82 16.08 -6.78
CA ILE A 40 7.39 16.16 -6.49
C ILE A 40 7.14 17.28 -5.48
N SER A 41 7.91 17.38 -4.40
CA SER A 41 7.80 18.43 -3.38
C SER A 41 8.02 19.82 -4.02
N GLU A 42 9.06 20.00 -4.85
CA GLU A 42 9.27 21.25 -5.58
C GLU A 42 8.06 21.67 -6.43
N ARG A 43 7.45 20.72 -7.14
CA ARG A 43 6.25 20.99 -7.95
C ARG A 43 4.99 21.27 -7.12
N ILE A 44 4.90 20.66 -5.93
CA ILE A 44 3.83 20.92 -4.96
C ILE A 44 3.90 22.38 -4.53
N GLU A 45 5.08 22.86 -4.14
CA GLU A 45 5.32 24.24 -3.75
C GLU A 45 5.05 25.23 -4.91
N GLU A 46 5.65 25.01 -6.08
CA GLU A 46 5.46 25.88 -7.26
C GLU A 46 3.99 26.02 -7.67
N LYS A 47 3.21 24.95 -7.59
CA LYS A 47 1.82 24.93 -8.05
C LYS A 47 0.81 25.11 -6.92
N ASN A 48 1.26 25.31 -5.70
CA ASN A 48 0.43 25.43 -4.50
C ASN A 48 -0.58 24.26 -4.39
N ILE A 49 -0.11 23.03 -4.66
CA ILE A 49 -0.92 21.81 -4.60
C ILE A 49 -0.93 21.32 -3.15
N PRO A 50 -2.10 21.09 -2.53
CA PRO A 50 -2.13 20.53 -1.18
C PRO A 50 -1.45 19.14 -1.13
N VAL A 51 -0.49 18.95 -0.23
CA VAL A 51 0.23 17.67 -0.01
C VAL A 51 -0.76 16.51 0.18
N ALA A 52 -1.87 16.75 0.87
CA ALA A 52 -2.94 15.78 1.08
C ALA A 52 -3.49 15.19 -0.25
N ARG A 53 -3.52 15.95 -1.35
CA ARG A 53 -3.95 15.44 -2.66
C ARG A 53 -2.94 14.47 -3.27
N VAL A 54 -1.66 14.71 -3.07
CA VAL A 54 -0.60 13.82 -3.58
C VAL A 54 -0.56 12.53 -2.77
N VAL A 55 -0.71 12.62 -1.46
CA VAL A 55 -0.82 11.46 -0.57
C VAL A 55 -2.06 10.62 -0.91
N ALA A 56 -3.21 11.26 -1.16
CA ALA A 56 -4.40 10.54 -1.63
C ALA A 56 -4.19 9.90 -3.01
N GLY A 57 -3.44 10.56 -3.90
CA GLY A 57 -3.02 10.00 -5.19
C GLY A 57 -2.14 8.75 -5.02
N ALA A 58 -1.22 8.73 -4.05
CA ALA A 58 -0.43 7.56 -3.71
C ALA A 58 -1.30 6.41 -3.19
N CYS A 59 -2.30 6.69 -2.35
CA CYS A 59 -3.29 5.70 -1.91
C CYS A 59 -4.08 5.11 -3.09
N LEU A 60 -4.49 5.96 -4.05
CA LEU A 60 -5.18 5.49 -5.25
C LEU A 60 -4.27 4.59 -6.10
N LEU A 61 -3.01 4.97 -6.30
CA LEU A 61 -2.02 4.16 -7.02
C LEU A 61 -1.81 2.80 -6.35
N TYR A 62 -1.74 2.78 -5.02
CA TYR A 62 -1.64 1.54 -4.25
C TYR A 62 -2.88 0.66 -4.42
N ALA A 63 -4.08 1.25 -4.38
CA ALA A 63 -5.34 0.54 -4.62
C ALA A 63 -5.42 -0.07 -6.02
N ILE A 64 -4.94 0.66 -7.05
CA ILE A 64 -4.82 0.15 -8.43
C ILE A 64 -3.86 -1.05 -8.47
N GLY A 65 -2.71 -0.96 -7.82
CA GLY A 65 -1.76 -2.07 -7.70
C GLY A 65 -2.39 -3.32 -7.08
N LEU A 66 -3.12 -3.16 -5.97
CA LEU A 66 -3.87 -4.25 -5.33
C LEU A 66 -4.94 -4.84 -6.26
N GLY A 67 -5.67 -4.01 -7.00
CA GLY A 67 -6.66 -4.44 -7.97
C GLY A 67 -6.05 -5.26 -9.11
N LEU A 68 -4.89 -4.84 -9.62
CA LEU A 68 -4.13 -5.58 -10.63
C LEU A 68 -3.65 -6.93 -10.08
N ALA A 69 -3.09 -6.96 -8.86
CA ALA A 69 -2.66 -8.21 -8.23
C ALA A 69 -3.82 -9.18 -8.03
N TRP A 70 -4.96 -8.67 -7.57
CA TRP A 70 -6.16 -9.46 -7.39
C TRP A 70 -6.68 -10.02 -8.72
N GLY A 71 -6.82 -9.17 -9.74
CA GLY A 71 -7.30 -9.57 -11.07
C GLY A 71 -6.37 -10.59 -11.71
N LEU A 72 -5.06 -10.33 -11.74
CA LEU A 72 -4.09 -11.28 -12.32
C LEU A 72 -3.98 -12.56 -11.48
N GLY A 73 -4.12 -12.48 -10.17
CA GLY A 73 -4.15 -13.65 -9.29
C GLY A 73 -5.34 -14.57 -9.54
N VAL A 74 -6.48 -14.00 -9.93
CA VAL A 74 -7.74 -14.75 -10.20
C VAL A 74 -7.79 -15.28 -11.64
N TRP A 75 -7.42 -14.46 -12.62
CA TRP A 75 -7.69 -14.76 -14.04
C TRP A 75 -6.47 -15.21 -14.83
N SER A 76 -5.25 -15.11 -14.27
CA SER A 76 -4.06 -15.57 -14.98
C SER A 76 -3.40 -16.77 -14.32
N THR A 77 -2.61 -17.51 -15.10
CA THR A 77 -1.88 -18.71 -14.68
C THR A 77 -0.43 -18.63 -15.13
N GLY A 78 0.46 -19.36 -14.46
CA GLY A 78 1.86 -19.45 -14.83
C GLY A 78 2.61 -18.12 -14.73
N THR A 79 3.48 -17.85 -15.70
CA THR A 79 4.37 -16.69 -15.74
C THR A 79 3.65 -15.35 -15.72
N ALA A 80 2.45 -15.26 -16.28
CA ALA A 80 1.66 -14.02 -16.26
C ALA A 80 1.22 -13.64 -14.84
N ARG A 81 0.86 -14.63 -14.03
CA ARG A 81 0.53 -14.44 -12.61
C ARG A 81 1.76 -14.00 -11.81
N GLU A 82 2.91 -14.63 -12.03
CA GLU A 82 4.15 -14.31 -11.34
C GLU A 82 4.64 -12.90 -11.68
N ASN A 83 4.64 -12.53 -12.96
CA ASN A 83 4.99 -11.19 -13.41
C ASN A 83 4.01 -10.14 -12.86
N GLY A 84 2.73 -10.47 -12.75
CA GLY A 84 1.72 -9.60 -12.13
C GLY A 84 2.00 -9.33 -10.67
N MET A 85 2.46 -10.33 -9.91
CA MET A 85 2.85 -10.16 -8.51
C MET A 85 4.11 -9.30 -8.36
N LEU A 86 5.10 -9.45 -9.24
CA LEU A 86 6.29 -8.60 -9.26
C LEU A 86 5.96 -7.15 -9.61
N LEU A 87 5.09 -6.95 -10.60
CA LEU A 87 4.62 -5.62 -10.98
C LEU A 87 3.84 -4.96 -9.84
N PHE A 88 2.97 -5.71 -9.18
CA PHE A 88 2.29 -5.24 -7.98
C PHE A 88 3.28 -4.82 -6.89
N ALA A 89 4.30 -5.64 -6.61
CA ALA A 89 5.31 -5.33 -5.61
C ALA A 89 6.06 -4.03 -5.93
N LEU A 90 6.39 -3.79 -7.19
CA LEU A 90 7.03 -2.56 -7.66
C LEU A 90 6.11 -1.34 -7.47
N ILE A 91 4.85 -1.43 -7.92
CA ILE A 91 3.86 -0.35 -7.81
C ILE A 91 3.56 -0.05 -6.35
N SER A 92 3.37 -1.09 -5.53
CA SER A 92 3.08 -0.92 -4.10
C SER A 92 4.25 -0.29 -3.36
N GLY A 93 5.49 -0.69 -3.66
CA GLY A 93 6.69 -0.09 -3.10
C GLY A 93 6.80 1.40 -3.46
N PHE A 94 6.56 1.75 -4.71
CA PHE A 94 6.57 3.15 -5.16
C PHE A 94 5.47 3.98 -4.49
N ALA A 95 4.24 3.49 -4.48
CA ALA A 95 3.12 4.19 -3.86
C ALA A 95 3.32 4.36 -2.34
N PHE A 96 3.79 3.31 -1.66
CA PHE A 96 4.11 3.35 -0.24
C PHE A 96 5.26 4.33 0.06
N GLY A 97 6.30 4.34 -0.76
CA GLY A 97 7.43 5.27 -0.58
C GLY A 97 7.03 6.73 -0.71
N ILE A 98 6.15 7.09 -1.67
CA ILE A 98 5.58 8.43 -1.78
C ILE A 98 4.71 8.74 -0.55
N TYR A 99 3.83 7.82 -0.17
CA TYR A 99 2.96 7.97 0.99
C TYR A 99 3.76 8.23 2.27
N ASP A 100 4.81 7.44 2.51
CA ASP A 100 5.63 7.53 3.72
C ASP A 100 6.43 8.84 3.76
N SER A 101 7.05 9.22 2.64
CA SER A 101 7.84 10.45 2.55
C SER A 101 7.00 11.71 2.76
N LEU A 102 5.90 11.85 2.02
CA LEU A 102 5.04 13.04 2.08
C LEU A 102 4.07 12.99 3.28
N GLY A 103 3.71 11.80 3.74
CA GLY A 103 2.90 11.62 4.93
C GLY A 103 3.61 12.12 6.20
N LEU A 104 4.91 11.85 6.31
CA LEU A 104 5.73 12.37 7.40
C LEU A 104 5.84 13.89 7.36
N GLU A 105 6.03 14.48 6.16
CA GLU A 105 6.04 15.93 5.96
C GLU A 105 4.70 16.55 6.43
N LEU A 106 3.57 15.98 6.01
CA LEU A 106 2.25 16.43 6.43
C LEU A 106 2.06 16.37 7.95
N VAL A 107 2.57 15.33 8.60
CA VAL A 107 2.54 15.20 10.07
C VAL A 107 3.41 16.26 10.72
N MET A 108 4.61 16.51 10.20
CA MET A 108 5.53 17.51 10.73
C MET A 108 4.97 18.92 10.65
N ASP A 109 4.33 19.26 9.53
CA ASP A 109 3.66 20.56 9.32
C ASP A 109 2.45 20.77 10.22
N SER A 110 1.79 19.68 10.64
CA SER A 110 0.64 19.74 11.52
C SER A 110 0.99 19.79 13.02
N LEU A 111 2.29 19.73 13.39
CA LEU A 111 2.71 19.72 14.79
C LEU A 111 2.50 21.09 15.45
N PRO A 112 1.69 21.19 16.52
CA PRO A 112 1.34 22.46 17.16
C PRO A 112 2.49 23.06 17.99
N ASP A 113 3.41 22.25 18.50
CA ASP A 113 4.53 22.68 19.34
C ASP A 113 5.81 21.90 19.02
N PRO A 114 6.85 22.55 18.44
CA PRO A 114 8.13 21.90 18.16
C PRO A 114 8.82 21.30 19.41
N ARG A 115 8.51 21.80 20.60
CA ARG A 115 9.08 21.28 21.86
C ARG A 115 8.50 19.93 22.26
N ARG A 116 7.34 19.58 21.75
CA ARG A 116 6.65 18.29 21.98
C ARG A 116 6.72 17.34 20.79
N ALA A 117 7.45 17.70 19.74
CA ALA A 117 7.55 16.92 18.52
C ALA A 117 7.88 15.43 18.77
N GLY A 118 8.76 15.12 19.74
CA GLY A 118 9.07 13.72 20.06
C GLY A 118 7.88 12.93 20.62
N HIS A 119 7.02 13.55 21.42
CA HIS A 119 5.81 12.93 21.95
C HIS A 119 4.80 12.69 20.83
N ASP A 120 4.57 13.67 19.97
CA ASP A 120 3.57 13.61 18.91
C ASP A 120 3.99 12.62 17.80
N LEU A 121 5.27 12.59 17.45
CA LEU A 121 5.84 11.55 16.56
C LEU A 121 5.75 10.15 17.19
N GLY A 122 5.86 10.04 18.52
CA GLY A 122 5.62 8.78 19.23
C GLY A 122 4.18 8.29 19.10
N ILE A 123 3.21 9.19 19.19
CA ILE A 123 1.78 8.88 18.95
C ILE A 123 1.55 8.44 17.51
N TYR A 124 2.17 9.15 16.54
CA TYR A 124 2.10 8.75 15.12
C TYR A 124 2.67 7.35 14.88
N ALA A 125 3.85 7.06 15.44
CA ALA A 125 4.47 5.73 15.33
C ALA A 125 3.61 4.63 15.98
N LEU A 126 3.00 4.94 17.14
CA LEU A 126 2.07 4.03 17.81
C LEU A 126 0.82 3.77 16.96
N ALA A 127 0.23 4.81 16.37
CA ALA A 127 -0.92 4.68 15.48
C ALA A 127 -0.60 3.81 14.25
N ASN A 128 0.60 4.00 13.65
CA ASN A 128 1.06 3.19 12.52
C ASN A 128 1.23 1.71 12.92
N SER A 129 1.87 1.45 14.07
CA SER A 129 2.06 0.09 14.59
C SER A 129 0.73 -0.59 14.94
N ALA A 130 -0.20 0.15 15.54
CA ALA A 130 -1.55 -0.33 15.84
C ALA A 130 -2.32 -0.67 14.55
N GLY A 131 -2.17 0.15 13.50
CA GLY A 131 -2.74 -0.11 12.18
C GLY A 131 -2.25 -1.43 11.58
N LEU A 132 -0.95 -1.70 11.65
CA LEU A 132 -0.36 -2.97 11.20
C LEU A 132 -0.89 -4.17 11.99
N ALA A 133 -0.99 -4.05 13.32
CA ALA A 133 -1.54 -5.10 14.16
C ALA A 133 -3.02 -5.39 13.85
N LEU A 134 -3.83 -4.35 13.69
CA LEU A 134 -5.24 -4.46 13.30
C LEU A 134 -5.40 -5.10 11.92
N ALA A 135 -4.57 -4.71 10.95
CA ALA A 135 -4.60 -5.30 9.62
C ALA A 135 -4.32 -6.81 9.66
N ALA A 136 -3.34 -7.25 10.47
CA ALA A 136 -3.04 -8.67 10.66
C ALA A 136 -4.22 -9.43 11.31
N ILE A 137 -4.85 -8.85 12.32
CA ILE A 137 -6.03 -9.44 13.00
C ILE A 137 -7.20 -9.56 12.03
N ILE A 138 -7.53 -8.48 11.31
CA ILE A 138 -8.63 -8.47 10.33
C ILE A 138 -8.36 -9.50 9.22
N GLY A 139 -7.11 -9.56 8.72
CA GLY A 139 -6.72 -10.55 7.72
C GLY A 139 -6.89 -11.98 8.21
N ALA A 140 -6.45 -12.28 9.43
CA ALA A 140 -6.62 -13.59 10.04
C ALA A 140 -8.11 -13.96 10.24
N LEU A 141 -8.93 -13.01 10.68
CA LEU A 141 -10.37 -13.21 10.86
C LEU A 141 -11.06 -13.50 9.52
N LEU A 142 -10.73 -12.75 8.45
CA LEU A 142 -11.28 -12.97 7.12
C LEU A 142 -10.93 -14.36 6.58
N VAL A 143 -9.67 -14.80 6.75
CA VAL A 143 -9.23 -16.13 6.28
C VAL A 143 -9.90 -17.24 7.07
N ASN A 144 -10.09 -17.07 8.40
CA ASN A 144 -10.71 -18.08 9.24
C ASN A 144 -12.24 -18.12 9.13
N ALA A 145 -12.91 -16.98 8.95
CA ALA A 145 -14.37 -16.89 8.87
C ALA A 145 -14.93 -17.44 7.56
N PHE A 146 -14.18 -17.33 6.49
CA PHE A 146 -14.54 -17.88 5.18
C PHE A 146 -13.61 -19.03 4.84
N GLU A 147 -14.14 -20.13 4.24
CA GLU A 147 -13.33 -21.28 3.82
C GLU A 147 -11.99 -20.80 3.24
N HIS A 148 -10.87 -21.36 3.67
CA HIS A 148 -9.49 -20.87 3.46
C HIS A 148 -9.21 -20.29 2.06
N SER A 149 -9.77 -20.87 1.01
CA SER A 149 -9.60 -20.36 -0.37
C SER A 149 -10.36 -19.06 -0.62
N PHE A 150 -11.57 -18.91 -0.10
CA PHE A 150 -12.40 -17.71 -0.32
C PHE A 150 -11.94 -16.54 0.54
N GLY A 151 -11.45 -16.81 1.76
CA GLY A 151 -10.90 -15.80 2.65
C GLY A 151 -9.70 -15.06 2.05
N TYR A 152 -8.80 -15.78 1.37
CA TYR A 152 -7.68 -15.17 0.65
C TYR A 152 -8.13 -14.24 -0.49
N TYR A 153 -9.23 -14.57 -1.18
CA TYR A 153 -9.78 -13.69 -2.21
C TYR A 153 -10.33 -12.38 -1.65
N LEU A 154 -10.87 -12.39 -0.44
CA LEU A 154 -11.43 -11.21 0.21
C LEU A 154 -10.36 -10.27 0.77
N LEU A 155 -9.13 -10.73 0.99
CA LEU A 155 -8.05 -9.88 1.50
C LEU A 155 -7.75 -8.69 0.57
N PHE A 156 -7.66 -8.91 -0.73
CA PHE A 156 -7.37 -7.84 -1.68
C PHE A 156 -8.48 -6.78 -1.75
N PRO A 157 -9.77 -7.14 -1.95
CA PRO A 157 -10.85 -6.15 -1.92
C PRO A 157 -10.95 -5.40 -0.60
N SER A 158 -10.77 -6.08 0.54
CA SER A 158 -10.80 -5.41 1.85
C SER A 158 -9.64 -4.42 2.01
N ALA A 159 -8.43 -4.77 1.56
CA ALA A 159 -7.29 -3.87 1.55
C ALA A 159 -7.53 -2.67 0.62
N ILE A 160 -8.11 -2.86 -0.56
CA ILE A 160 -8.48 -1.77 -1.48
C ILE A 160 -9.43 -0.80 -0.79
N VAL A 161 -10.49 -1.29 -0.14
CA VAL A 161 -11.45 -0.45 0.57
C VAL A 161 -10.77 0.35 1.67
N MET A 162 -9.91 -0.28 2.48
CA MET A 162 -9.19 0.40 3.56
C MET A 162 -8.24 1.49 3.04
N VAL A 163 -7.51 1.23 1.97
CA VAL A 163 -6.60 2.21 1.35
C VAL A 163 -7.38 3.38 0.75
N LEU A 164 -8.52 3.12 0.10
CA LEU A 164 -9.36 4.19 -0.44
C LEU A 164 -9.97 5.04 0.68
N LEU A 165 -10.41 4.42 1.78
CA LEU A 165 -10.88 5.15 2.96
C LEU A 165 -9.77 6.02 3.56
N ALA A 166 -8.55 5.50 3.67
CA ALA A 166 -7.39 6.29 4.12
C ALA A 166 -7.15 7.51 3.22
N GLY A 167 -7.21 7.33 1.89
CA GLY A 167 -7.08 8.44 0.93
C GLY A 167 -8.19 9.48 1.06
N ILE A 168 -9.44 9.06 1.30
CA ILE A 168 -10.57 9.97 1.53
C ILE A 168 -10.37 10.75 2.84
N VAL A 169 -9.99 10.07 3.92
CA VAL A 169 -9.72 10.71 5.21
C VAL A 169 -8.62 11.76 5.06
N THR A 170 -7.54 11.45 4.34
CA THR A 170 -6.46 12.41 4.07
C THR A 170 -6.96 13.64 3.33
N LEU A 171 -7.88 13.49 2.36
CA LEU A 171 -8.48 14.64 1.65
C LEU A 171 -9.42 15.48 2.51
N THR A 172 -10.04 14.88 3.54
CA THR A 172 -10.95 15.59 4.45
C THR A 172 -10.19 16.28 5.59
N THR A 173 -8.97 15.87 5.86
CA THR A 173 -8.12 16.55 6.83
C THR A 173 -7.72 17.89 6.24
N LYS A 174 -8.30 18.98 6.77
CA LYS A 174 -7.90 20.33 6.39
C LYS A 174 -6.43 20.50 6.75
N SER A 175 -5.60 20.83 5.75
CA SER A 175 -4.31 21.47 6.02
C SER A 175 -4.61 22.63 6.95
N ALA A 176 -4.00 22.67 8.12
CA ALA A 176 -4.06 23.84 9.00
C ALA A 176 -3.38 24.97 8.22
N GLU A 177 -4.20 25.88 7.65
CA GLU A 177 -3.78 27.18 7.14
C GLU A 177 -3.48 28.11 8.32
#